data_1b0bcd5381be870ee670455f1957949f
#
_entry.id   1b0bcd5381be870ee670455f1957949f
#
_cell.length_a   1.000
_cell.length_b   1.000
_cell.length_c   1.000
_cell.angle_alpha   90.00
_cell.angle_beta   90.00
_cell.angle_gamma   90.00
#
_symmetry.space_group_name_H-M   'P 1'
#
loop_
_entity.id
_entity.type
_entity.pdbx_description
1 polymer ?
#
loop_
_entity_poly.entity_id
_entity_poly.type
_entity_poly.pdbx_seq_one_letter_code
_entity_poly.pdbx_strand_id
1 'polypeptide(L)'
;AYCEGGDAYDIVGGFEGNKLYVKDGVALYVTGMGKVNTSMSLFAILADSRFDFSNAYIISTGCAGSAVEYGVMGDVFVITAAIDFDLGHHADARDLSDQTATTWYHDESYDSSSCKILNADLMDRVYDLVKDVKIETTEKTRNFMSVTFDGAEWAVRDPQVLRGTTVTGDNYWKGMHDHENALLMTETYQCPDPFALTEMEDAALAVVADRMGMLDRYIIIRDSVNTDVFMNGASPESLWDPNFEDSLASEDSVESADIFATAMENNFKVGSVVVDAILDGTL
;
A
#
# COMPACT_ATOMS: atom_id res chain seq x y z
N ALA A 1 -5.22 -12.48 15.21
CA ALA A 1 -5.35 -13.94 15.28
C ALA A 1 -3.98 -14.61 15.50
N TYR A 2 -3.01 -14.52 14.55
CA TYR A 2 -1.74 -15.27 14.60
C TYR A 2 -0.92 -15.05 15.89
N CYS A 3 -0.83 -13.82 16.37
CA CYS A 3 -0.03 -13.49 17.57
C CYS A 3 -0.87 -13.29 18.85
N GLU A 4 -2.16 -13.67 18.85
CA GLU A 4 -3.01 -13.54 20.02
C GLU A 4 -2.52 -14.43 21.16
N GLY A 5 -2.25 -13.82 22.33
CA GLY A 5 -1.68 -14.51 23.48
C GLY A 5 -0.19 -14.88 23.35
N GLY A 6 0.50 -14.35 22.33
CA GLY A 6 1.94 -14.50 22.16
C GLY A 6 2.77 -13.59 23.08
N ASP A 7 4.08 -13.78 23.06
CA ASP A 7 5.03 -12.96 23.80
C ASP A 7 5.13 -11.56 23.20
N ALA A 8 5.25 -10.53 24.03
CA ALA A 8 5.32 -9.13 23.64
C ALA A 8 6.65 -8.50 24.04
N TYR A 9 7.36 -7.93 23.08
CA TYR A 9 8.70 -7.37 23.25
C TYR A 9 8.74 -5.88 22.91
N ASP A 10 9.38 -5.10 23.76
CA ASP A 10 9.75 -3.72 23.43
C ASP A 10 10.94 -3.72 22.46
N ILE A 11 10.82 -2.94 21.39
CA ILE A 11 11.86 -2.79 20.36
C ILE A 11 12.49 -1.40 20.50
N VAL A 12 13.78 -1.36 20.78
CA VAL A 12 14.54 -0.10 20.87
C VAL A 12 14.68 0.49 19.48
N GLY A 13 14.16 1.70 19.28
CA GLY A 13 14.09 2.36 17.97
C GLY A 13 12.85 2.03 17.15
N GLY A 14 11.96 1.19 17.69
CA GLY A 14 10.64 0.97 17.09
C GLY A 14 9.68 2.13 17.32
N PHE A 15 8.52 2.08 16.69
CA PHE A 15 7.49 3.11 16.81
C PHE A 15 6.92 3.14 18.24
N GLU A 16 6.73 4.33 18.76
CA GLU A 16 6.39 4.58 20.18
C GLU A 16 5.18 3.79 20.67
N GLY A 17 5.37 3.08 21.79
CA GLY A 17 4.30 2.33 22.46
C GLY A 17 3.91 1.00 21.82
N ASN A 18 4.40 0.71 20.63
CA ASN A 18 4.14 -0.56 19.95
C ASN A 18 5.11 -1.66 20.39
N LYS A 19 4.62 -2.88 20.39
CA LYS A 19 5.38 -4.07 20.75
C LYS A 19 5.46 -5.03 19.58
N LEU A 20 6.56 -5.77 19.50
CA LEU A 20 6.68 -6.94 18.66
C LEU A 20 6.00 -8.12 19.37
N TYR A 21 4.95 -8.63 18.77
CA TYR A 21 4.26 -9.83 19.26
C TYR A 21 4.77 -11.06 18.50
N VAL A 22 5.21 -12.06 19.24
CA VAL A 22 5.80 -13.29 18.65
C VAL A 22 5.05 -14.52 19.13
N LYS A 23 4.64 -15.37 18.21
CA LYS A 23 3.99 -16.65 18.49
C LYS A 23 4.11 -17.60 17.30
N ASP A 24 4.45 -18.87 17.58
CA ASP A 24 4.40 -19.98 16.63
C ASP A 24 5.05 -19.69 15.26
N GLY A 25 6.20 -19.02 15.24
CA GLY A 25 6.92 -18.65 14.02
C GLY A 25 6.45 -17.37 13.33
N VAL A 26 5.44 -16.68 13.87
CA VAL A 26 4.97 -15.39 13.38
C VAL A 26 5.41 -14.28 14.33
N ALA A 27 5.93 -13.19 13.75
CA ALA A 27 6.21 -11.94 14.44
C ALA A 27 5.35 -10.82 13.82
N LEU A 28 4.61 -10.09 14.64
CA LEU A 28 3.70 -9.01 14.24
C LEU A 28 4.10 -7.69 14.89
N TYR A 29 4.26 -6.65 14.09
CA TYR A 29 4.56 -5.30 14.54
C TYR A 29 3.79 -4.25 13.75
N VAL A 30 3.31 -3.21 14.43
CA VAL A 30 2.72 -2.03 13.77
C VAL A 30 3.78 -0.93 13.73
N THR A 31 4.28 -0.64 12.52
CA THR A 31 5.46 0.20 12.28
C THR A 31 5.24 1.69 12.46
N GLY A 32 3.98 2.13 12.55
CA GLY A 32 3.62 3.55 12.41
C GLY A 32 3.54 3.96 10.93
N MET A 33 2.96 5.12 10.70
CA MET A 33 2.73 5.68 9.38
C MET A 33 3.95 6.48 8.89
N GLY A 34 4.23 6.38 7.59
CA GLY A 34 5.28 7.14 6.90
C GLY A 34 6.65 6.43 6.87
N LYS A 35 7.47 6.84 5.91
CA LYS A 35 8.73 6.19 5.54
C LYS A 35 9.75 6.13 6.69
N VAL A 36 9.84 7.18 7.50
CA VAL A 36 10.81 7.22 8.61
C VAL A 36 10.41 6.25 9.72
N ASN A 37 9.16 6.28 10.16
CA ASN A 37 8.68 5.40 11.24
C ASN A 37 8.82 3.94 10.85
N THR A 38 8.39 3.60 9.65
CA THR A 38 8.38 2.23 9.17
C THR A 38 9.79 1.68 8.92
N SER A 39 10.69 2.49 8.32
CA SER A 39 12.09 2.10 8.10
C SER A 39 12.84 1.85 9.41
N MET A 40 12.69 2.77 10.38
CA MET A 40 13.34 2.61 11.68
C MET A 40 12.82 1.39 12.42
N SER A 41 11.50 1.17 12.41
CA SER A 41 10.87 0.02 13.07
C SER A 41 11.35 -1.30 12.49
N LEU A 42 11.30 -1.45 11.15
CA LEU A 42 11.75 -2.70 10.52
C LEU A 42 13.26 -2.92 10.75
N PHE A 43 14.07 -1.89 10.55
CA PHE A 43 15.51 -2.02 10.79
C PHE A 43 15.81 -2.41 12.24
N ALA A 44 15.16 -1.77 13.22
CA ALA A 44 15.35 -2.06 14.64
C ALA A 44 14.96 -3.51 14.98
N ILE A 45 13.87 -4.03 14.41
CA ILE A 45 13.43 -5.42 14.58
C ILE A 45 14.46 -6.39 13.99
N LEU A 46 14.87 -6.18 12.74
CA LEU A 46 15.80 -7.07 12.04
C LEU A 46 17.22 -7.06 12.65
N ALA A 47 17.63 -5.95 13.27
CA ALA A 47 18.92 -5.80 13.95
C ALA A 47 18.91 -6.30 15.41
N ASP A 48 17.77 -6.67 15.95
CA ASP A 48 17.65 -7.10 17.35
C ASP A 48 18.15 -8.54 17.52
N SER A 49 19.26 -8.68 18.20
CA SER A 49 19.97 -9.96 18.41
C SER A 49 19.18 -11.00 19.24
N ARG A 50 18.03 -10.62 19.80
CA ARG A 50 17.12 -11.56 20.48
C ARG A 50 16.40 -12.49 19.52
N PHE A 51 16.32 -12.12 18.23
CA PHE A 51 15.57 -12.84 17.22
C PHE A 51 16.48 -13.28 16.07
N ASP A 52 16.12 -14.39 15.44
CA ASP A 52 16.77 -14.88 14.22
C ASP A 52 15.76 -14.82 13.05
N PHE A 53 15.97 -13.86 12.16
CA PHE A 53 15.15 -13.66 10.95
C PHE A 53 15.85 -14.16 9.68
N SER A 54 16.94 -14.92 9.78
CA SER A 54 17.75 -15.34 8.63
C SER A 54 16.98 -16.09 7.54
N ASN A 55 15.92 -16.80 7.92
CA ASN A 55 15.03 -17.53 7.00
C ASN A 55 13.60 -16.96 6.96
N ALA A 56 13.36 -15.80 7.57
CA ALA A 56 12.02 -15.23 7.62
C ALA A 56 11.62 -14.59 6.29
N TYR A 57 10.33 -14.62 6.01
CA TYR A 57 9.70 -13.70 5.06
C TYR A 57 9.29 -12.41 5.76
N ILE A 58 9.35 -11.30 5.05
CA ILE A 58 8.79 -10.03 5.50
C ILE A 58 7.50 -9.81 4.73
N ILE A 59 6.38 -9.65 5.43
CA ILE A 59 5.09 -9.33 4.80
C ILE A 59 4.69 -7.93 5.27
N SER A 60 4.66 -6.98 4.34
CA SER A 60 4.02 -5.68 4.55
C SER A 60 2.54 -5.80 4.20
N THR A 61 1.69 -5.33 5.12
CA THR A 61 0.24 -5.35 4.91
C THR A 61 -0.39 -4.10 5.53
N GLY A 62 -1.39 -3.56 4.87
CA GLY A 62 -2.09 -2.35 5.29
C GLY A 62 -2.98 -1.80 4.18
N CYS A 63 -3.64 -0.69 4.46
CA CYS A 63 -4.49 -0.01 3.51
C CYS A 63 -3.72 0.89 2.53
N ALA A 64 -4.37 1.24 1.42
CA ALA A 64 -3.84 2.11 0.37
C ALA A 64 -4.98 2.82 -0.39
N GLY A 65 -4.64 3.84 -1.19
CA GLY A 65 -5.51 4.40 -2.21
C GLY A 65 -5.29 3.72 -3.56
N SER A 66 -6.35 3.28 -4.22
CA SER A 66 -6.22 2.67 -5.56
C SER A 66 -6.13 3.70 -6.67
N ALA A 67 -5.35 3.37 -7.69
CA ALA A 67 -5.31 4.12 -8.94
C ALA A 67 -6.69 4.11 -9.62
N VAL A 68 -7.18 5.28 -10.00
CA VAL A 68 -8.46 5.44 -10.71
C VAL A 68 -8.48 4.59 -11.98
N GLU A 69 -9.65 4.05 -12.33
CA GLU A 69 -9.88 3.16 -13.48
C GLU A 69 -9.21 1.78 -13.39
N TYR A 70 -8.27 1.56 -12.47
CA TYR A 70 -7.64 0.26 -12.27
C TYR A 70 -8.19 -0.49 -11.05
N GLY A 71 -8.18 0.14 -9.88
CA GLY A 71 -8.65 -0.44 -8.63
C GLY A 71 -10.00 0.09 -8.17
N VAL A 72 -10.70 -0.71 -7.37
CA VAL A 72 -11.89 -0.28 -6.62
C VAL A 72 -11.70 -0.53 -5.13
N MET A 73 -12.45 0.19 -4.32
CA MET A 73 -12.43 -0.02 -2.86
C MET A 73 -12.83 -1.46 -2.53
N GLY A 74 -12.01 -2.10 -1.71
CA GLY A 74 -12.15 -3.51 -1.34
C GLY A 74 -11.31 -4.48 -2.15
N ASP A 75 -10.67 -4.04 -3.25
CA ASP A 75 -9.65 -4.85 -3.93
C ASP A 75 -8.47 -5.12 -3.00
N VAL A 76 -7.81 -6.25 -3.22
CA VAL A 76 -6.53 -6.58 -2.56
C VAL A 76 -5.46 -6.80 -3.62
N PHE A 77 -4.28 -6.26 -3.40
CA PHE A 77 -3.20 -6.26 -4.37
C PHE A 77 -1.98 -7.04 -3.86
N VAL A 78 -1.45 -7.91 -4.70
CA VAL A 78 -0.10 -8.45 -4.59
C VAL A 78 0.82 -7.52 -5.37
N ILE A 79 1.69 -6.83 -4.68
CA ILE A 79 2.55 -5.79 -5.25
C ILE A 79 3.85 -6.40 -5.77
N THR A 80 4.23 -6.00 -6.97
CA THR A 80 5.42 -6.51 -7.68
C THR A 80 6.56 -5.51 -7.77
N ALA A 81 6.26 -4.23 -7.54
CA ALA A 81 7.26 -3.17 -7.43
C ALA A 81 6.78 -2.07 -6.49
N ALA A 82 7.72 -1.44 -5.78
CA ALA A 82 7.46 -0.30 -4.91
C ALA A 82 8.35 0.88 -5.31
N ILE A 83 7.74 2.03 -5.57
CA ILE A 83 8.39 3.27 -6.00
C ILE A 83 8.27 4.33 -4.92
N ASP A 84 9.35 5.02 -4.59
CA ASP A 84 9.34 6.20 -3.73
C ASP A 84 8.92 7.44 -4.54
N PHE A 85 7.73 7.97 -4.26
CA PHE A 85 7.17 9.13 -4.94
C PHE A 85 7.94 10.41 -4.63
N ASP A 86 8.46 10.57 -3.43
CA ASP A 86 9.06 11.82 -2.96
C ASP A 86 10.55 11.91 -3.31
N LEU A 87 11.23 10.77 -3.50
CA LEU A 87 12.65 10.72 -3.79
C LEU A 87 12.90 10.94 -5.29
N GLY A 88 13.24 12.16 -5.64
CA GLY A 88 13.49 12.55 -7.03
C GLY A 88 13.48 14.06 -7.20
N HIS A 89 13.44 14.49 -8.45
CA HIS A 89 13.32 15.90 -8.79
C HIS A 89 11.85 16.22 -9.10
N HIS A 90 11.29 17.12 -8.31
CA HIS A 90 9.92 17.62 -8.50
C HIS A 90 9.93 19.12 -8.79
N ALA A 91 9.13 19.55 -9.75
CA ALA A 91 8.86 20.96 -10.00
C ALA A 91 7.48 21.36 -9.45
N ASP A 92 7.28 22.62 -9.13
CA ASP A 92 5.95 23.15 -8.85
C ASP A 92 5.19 23.31 -10.19
N ALA A 93 4.01 22.71 -10.30
CA ALA A 93 3.18 22.77 -11.51
C ALA A 93 2.86 24.21 -11.92
N ARG A 94 2.76 25.15 -10.96
CA ARG A 94 2.46 26.56 -11.22
C ARG A 94 3.59 27.31 -11.92
N ASP A 95 4.82 26.80 -11.80
CA ASP A 95 6.01 27.41 -12.43
C ASP A 95 6.23 26.88 -13.85
N LEU A 96 5.49 25.88 -14.28
CA LEU A 96 5.56 25.32 -15.62
C LEU A 96 4.78 26.20 -16.62
N SER A 97 5.29 26.34 -17.84
CA SER A 97 4.58 26.99 -18.95
C SER A 97 3.34 26.22 -19.39
N ASP A 98 3.37 24.90 -19.26
CA ASP A 98 2.25 23.99 -19.40
C ASP A 98 1.96 23.35 -18.03
N GLN A 99 0.90 23.79 -17.38
CA GLN A 99 0.52 23.32 -16.06
C GLN A 99 -0.11 21.91 -16.06
N THR A 100 -0.30 21.33 -17.25
CA THR A 100 -0.74 19.93 -17.40
C THR A 100 0.44 18.98 -17.59
N ALA A 101 1.67 19.49 -17.75
CA ALA A 101 2.86 18.66 -17.85
C ALA A 101 3.18 18.00 -16.51
N THR A 102 3.74 16.80 -16.56
CA THR A 102 4.25 16.12 -15.38
C THR A 102 5.31 16.94 -14.66
N THR A 103 5.34 16.87 -13.34
CA THR A 103 6.26 17.63 -12.49
C THR A 103 7.41 16.81 -11.95
N TRP A 104 7.39 15.52 -12.15
CA TRP A 104 8.46 14.62 -11.77
C TRP A 104 9.46 14.42 -12.91
N TYR A 105 10.75 14.42 -12.56
CA TYR A 105 11.85 14.20 -13.49
C TYR A 105 12.75 13.08 -12.97
N HIS A 106 12.97 12.07 -13.81
CA HIS A 106 13.86 10.96 -13.52
C HIS A 106 15.32 11.41 -13.41
N ASP A 107 16.02 10.93 -12.40
CA ASP A 107 17.45 11.05 -12.24
C ASP A 107 18.02 9.70 -11.76
N GLU A 108 18.82 9.08 -12.61
CA GLU A 108 19.42 7.74 -12.35
C GLU A 108 20.20 7.66 -11.04
N SER A 109 20.65 8.78 -10.46
CA SER A 109 21.36 8.77 -9.18
C SER A 109 20.49 8.31 -8.00
N TYR A 110 19.17 8.34 -8.14
CA TYR A 110 18.21 7.90 -7.12
C TYR A 110 17.74 6.46 -7.31
N ASP A 111 17.96 5.82 -8.47
CA ASP A 111 17.37 4.53 -8.85
C ASP A 111 17.55 3.42 -7.81
N SER A 112 18.71 3.38 -7.17
CA SER A 112 19.01 2.37 -6.16
C SER A 112 18.09 2.41 -4.93
N SER A 113 17.39 3.51 -4.71
CA SER A 113 16.47 3.72 -3.60
C SER A 113 15.05 4.08 -4.01
N SER A 114 14.89 4.64 -5.22
CA SER A 114 13.58 5.12 -5.69
C SER A 114 12.65 4.01 -6.16
N CYS A 115 13.19 2.90 -6.68
CA CYS A 115 12.37 1.79 -7.14
C CYS A 115 12.96 0.45 -6.71
N LYS A 116 12.12 -0.42 -6.21
CA LYS A 116 12.46 -1.82 -5.89
C LYS A 116 11.49 -2.76 -6.60
N ILE A 117 12.02 -3.53 -7.55
CA ILE A 117 11.31 -4.64 -8.17
C ILE A 117 11.44 -5.84 -7.22
N LEU A 118 10.31 -6.46 -6.87
CA LEU A 118 10.29 -7.61 -5.98
C LEU A 118 10.63 -8.91 -6.73
N ASN A 119 10.90 -9.97 -5.99
CA ASN A 119 11.22 -11.29 -6.57
C ASN A 119 10.04 -11.81 -7.40
N ALA A 120 10.21 -11.86 -8.74
CA ALA A 120 9.15 -12.22 -9.66
C ALA A 120 8.61 -13.64 -9.42
N ASP A 121 9.49 -14.62 -9.20
CA ASP A 121 9.08 -16.02 -8.96
C ASP A 121 8.26 -16.13 -7.65
N LEU A 122 8.65 -15.37 -6.60
CA LEU A 122 7.90 -15.34 -5.37
C LEU A 122 6.55 -14.66 -5.56
N MET A 123 6.49 -13.52 -6.26
CA MET A 123 5.25 -12.79 -6.49
C MET A 123 4.27 -13.59 -7.36
N ASP A 124 4.75 -14.33 -8.35
CA ASP A 124 3.93 -15.22 -9.16
C ASP A 124 3.32 -16.33 -8.30
N ARG A 125 4.12 -16.98 -7.43
CA ARG A 125 3.63 -18.00 -6.50
C ARG A 125 2.62 -17.45 -5.50
N VAL A 126 2.88 -16.28 -4.92
CA VAL A 126 1.95 -15.60 -4.01
C VAL A 126 0.64 -15.30 -4.73
N TYR A 127 0.70 -14.71 -5.93
CA TYR A 127 -0.51 -14.38 -6.68
C TYR A 127 -1.31 -15.64 -7.05
N ASP A 128 -0.65 -16.69 -7.50
CA ASP A 128 -1.31 -17.97 -7.82
C ASP A 128 -2.02 -18.59 -6.63
N LEU A 129 -1.50 -18.41 -5.41
CA LEU A 129 -2.15 -18.85 -4.19
C LEU A 129 -3.42 -18.07 -3.85
N VAL A 130 -3.45 -16.77 -4.16
CA VAL A 130 -4.49 -15.87 -3.62
C VAL A 130 -5.48 -15.33 -4.66
N LYS A 131 -5.19 -15.40 -5.96
CA LYS A 131 -6.00 -14.79 -7.04
C LYS A 131 -7.48 -15.21 -7.05
N ASP A 132 -7.79 -16.39 -6.54
CA ASP A 132 -9.15 -16.95 -6.49
C ASP A 132 -9.81 -16.83 -5.10
N VAL A 133 -9.13 -16.18 -4.13
CA VAL A 133 -9.71 -15.92 -2.80
C VAL A 133 -10.93 -15.04 -2.96
N LYS A 134 -12.05 -15.47 -2.35
CA LYS A 134 -13.30 -14.71 -2.40
C LYS A 134 -13.25 -13.59 -1.39
N ILE A 135 -13.25 -12.38 -1.90
CA ILE A 135 -13.33 -11.13 -1.15
C ILE A 135 -14.67 -10.45 -1.44
N GLU A 136 -15.06 -9.54 -0.56
CA GLU A 136 -16.43 -9.03 -0.52
C GLU A 136 -16.44 -7.51 -0.56
N THR A 137 -17.58 -6.95 -0.96
CA THR A 137 -17.89 -5.53 -0.83
C THR A 137 -19.30 -5.36 -0.29
N THR A 138 -19.58 -4.21 0.28
CA THR A 138 -20.92 -3.87 0.77
C THR A 138 -21.71 -3.13 -0.30
N GLU A 139 -23.05 -3.12 -0.15
CA GLU A 139 -23.93 -2.28 -0.99
C GLU A 139 -23.57 -0.79 -0.83
N LYS A 140 -23.18 -0.39 0.37
CA LYS A 140 -22.73 0.99 0.65
C LYS A 140 -21.49 1.35 -0.15
N THR A 141 -20.47 0.47 -0.16
CA THR A 141 -19.24 0.67 -0.94
C THR A 141 -19.53 0.80 -2.43
N ARG A 142 -20.40 -0.09 -2.96
CA ARG A 142 -20.84 -0.02 -4.39
C ARG A 142 -21.54 1.29 -4.70
N ASN A 143 -22.48 1.71 -3.84
CA ASN A 143 -23.20 2.95 -4.02
C ASN A 143 -22.27 4.16 -3.95
N PHE A 144 -21.33 4.17 -3.00
CA PHE A 144 -20.33 5.22 -2.88
C PHE A 144 -19.50 5.31 -4.17
N MET A 145 -18.91 4.22 -4.64
CA MET A 145 -18.14 4.18 -5.89
C MET A 145 -18.96 4.58 -7.10
N SER A 146 -20.20 4.12 -7.20
CA SER A 146 -21.11 4.49 -8.29
C SER A 146 -21.40 5.98 -8.33
N VAL A 147 -21.68 6.60 -7.18
CA VAL A 147 -21.95 8.05 -7.09
C VAL A 147 -20.67 8.85 -7.35
N THR A 148 -19.56 8.42 -6.78
CA THR A 148 -18.27 9.08 -6.91
C THR A 148 -17.80 9.18 -8.36
N PHE A 149 -18.05 8.16 -9.18
CA PHE A 149 -17.56 8.05 -10.56
C PHE A 149 -18.68 7.94 -11.60
N ASP A 150 -19.84 8.55 -11.33
CA ASP A 150 -20.98 8.66 -12.26
C ASP A 150 -21.44 7.33 -12.86
N GLY A 151 -21.36 6.24 -12.11
CA GLY A 151 -21.76 4.91 -12.55
C GLY A 151 -20.81 4.27 -13.57
N ALA A 152 -19.57 4.71 -13.65
CA ALA A 152 -18.56 4.10 -14.52
C ALA A 152 -18.46 2.58 -14.29
N GLU A 153 -18.38 1.81 -15.37
CA GLU A 153 -18.40 0.34 -15.32
C GLU A 153 -17.28 -0.22 -14.43
N TRP A 154 -16.08 0.35 -14.53
CA TRP A 154 -14.95 -0.08 -13.70
C TRP A 154 -15.17 0.16 -12.20
N ALA A 155 -15.90 1.24 -11.84
CA ALA A 155 -16.10 1.64 -10.44
C ALA A 155 -17.13 0.77 -9.69
N VAL A 156 -18.01 0.09 -10.43
CA VAL A 156 -19.12 -0.70 -9.84
C VAL A 156 -18.90 -2.21 -9.90
N ARG A 157 -17.73 -2.66 -10.38
CA ARG A 157 -17.39 -4.09 -10.39
C ARG A 157 -17.22 -4.66 -8.99
N ASP A 158 -17.28 -5.97 -8.88
CA ASP A 158 -16.90 -6.67 -7.65
C ASP A 158 -15.40 -6.53 -7.37
N PRO A 159 -14.99 -6.48 -6.08
CA PRO A 159 -13.59 -6.46 -5.72
C PRO A 159 -12.89 -7.76 -6.13
N GLN A 160 -11.61 -7.65 -6.42
CA GLN A 160 -10.77 -8.73 -6.91
C GLN A 160 -9.41 -8.71 -6.24
N VAL A 161 -8.72 -9.86 -6.26
CA VAL A 161 -7.28 -9.91 -5.96
C VAL A 161 -6.53 -9.64 -7.26
N LEU A 162 -5.74 -8.58 -7.27
CA LEU A 162 -5.02 -8.08 -8.45
C LEU A 162 -3.51 -8.03 -8.20
N ARG A 163 -2.74 -7.76 -9.25
CA ARG A 163 -1.32 -7.41 -9.16
C ARG A 163 -1.16 -5.93 -9.44
N GLY A 164 -0.03 -5.35 -8.99
CA GLY A 164 0.24 -3.95 -9.30
C GLY A 164 1.56 -3.44 -8.78
N THR A 165 1.87 -2.20 -9.13
CA THR A 165 2.95 -1.41 -8.58
C THR A 165 2.37 -0.45 -7.54
N THR A 166 3.02 -0.33 -6.38
CA THR A 166 2.69 0.71 -5.40
C THR A 166 3.62 1.91 -5.53
N VAL A 167 3.08 3.09 -5.25
CA VAL A 167 3.84 4.35 -5.20
C VAL A 167 3.72 4.94 -3.80
N THR A 168 4.85 5.01 -3.10
CA THR A 168 4.96 5.37 -1.68
C THR A 168 5.29 6.85 -1.52
N GLY A 169 4.51 7.60 -0.75
CA GLY A 169 4.81 8.99 -0.39
C GLY A 169 4.57 9.31 1.07
N ASP A 170 5.40 10.16 1.70
CA ASP A 170 5.12 10.70 3.03
C ASP A 170 3.97 11.73 3.00
N ASN A 171 3.64 12.22 1.81
CA ASN A 171 2.48 13.07 1.60
C ASN A 171 1.26 12.23 1.25
N TYR A 172 0.17 12.44 1.99
CA TYR A 172 -1.13 11.97 1.53
C TYR A 172 -1.56 12.87 0.37
N TRP A 173 -1.48 12.37 -0.84
CA TRP A 173 -1.84 13.11 -2.05
C TRP A 173 -3.09 12.53 -2.72
N LYS A 174 -3.83 13.40 -3.37
CA LYS A 174 -4.94 13.06 -4.27
C LYS A 174 -4.95 14.03 -5.45
N GLY A 175 -5.17 13.53 -6.63
CA GLY A 175 -5.40 14.34 -7.82
C GLY A 175 -4.79 13.76 -9.08
N MET A 176 -5.38 14.10 -10.22
CA MET A 176 -4.96 13.58 -11.53
C MET A 176 -3.50 13.90 -11.86
N HIS A 177 -3.00 15.05 -11.41
CA HIS A 177 -1.61 15.43 -11.70
C HIS A 177 -0.60 14.49 -11.04
N ASP A 178 -0.82 14.12 -9.78
CA ASP A 178 0.04 13.18 -9.07
C ASP A 178 -0.19 11.73 -9.54
N HIS A 179 -1.42 11.40 -9.94
CA HIS A 179 -1.73 10.15 -10.62
C HIS A 179 -0.92 9.99 -11.92
N GLU A 180 -0.87 11.03 -12.76
CA GLU A 180 -0.09 11.02 -14.00
C GLU A 180 1.42 10.93 -13.73
N ASN A 181 1.92 11.59 -12.67
CA ASN A 181 3.31 11.41 -12.21
C ASN A 181 3.58 9.95 -11.81
N ALA A 182 2.67 9.31 -11.07
CA ALA A 182 2.81 7.91 -10.66
C ALA A 182 2.79 6.94 -11.85
N LEU A 183 1.94 7.19 -12.85
CA LEU A 183 1.95 6.45 -14.12
C LEU A 183 3.29 6.59 -14.84
N LEU A 184 3.80 7.82 -14.97
CA LEU A 184 5.10 8.09 -15.60
C LEU A 184 6.25 7.41 -14.86
N MET A 185 6.26 7.44 -13.52
CA MET A 185 7.25 6.73 -12.72
C MET A 185 7.22 5.23 -12.99
N THR A 186 6.04 4.62 -12.99
CA THR A 186 5.86 3.18 -13.23
C THR A 186 6.37 2.78 -14.61
N GLU A 187 6.09 3.58 -15.64
CA GLU A 187 6.61 3.37 -17.00
C GLU A 187 8.14 3.55 -17.06
N THR A 188 8.66 4.62 -16.45
CA THR A 188 10.09 4.95 -16.48
C THR A 188 10.94 3.87 -15.82
N TYR A 189 10.49 3.33 -14.67
CA TYR A 189 11.16 2.24 -13.99
C TYR A 189 10.86 0.86 -14.59
N GLN A 190 10.05 0.78 -15.65
CA GLN A 190 9.68 -0.47 -16.33
C GLN A 190 9.14 -1.53 -15.35
N CYS A 191 8.28 -1.09 -14.45
CA CYS A 191 7.67 -1.98 -13.48
C CYS A 191 6.89 -3.11 -14.15
N PRO A 192 6.90 -4.34 -13.59
CA PRO A 192 6.28 -5.50 -14.25
C PRO A 192 4.75 -5.42 -14.34
N ASP A 193 4.12 -4.72 -13.43
CA ASP A 193 2.66 -4.52 -13.39
C ASP A 193 2.31 -3.03 -13.33
N PRO A 194 1.07 -2.63 -13.72
CA PRO A 194 0.65 -1.23 -13.75
C PRO A 194 0.72 -0.54 -12.38
N PHE A 195 0.74 0.79 -12.38
CA PHE A 195 0.44 1.58 -11.18
C PHE A 195 -0.95 1.20 -10.65
N ALA A 196 -1.01 0.79 -9.40
CA ALA A 196 -2.21 0.26 -8.79
C ALA A 196 -2.58 0.95 -7.48
N LEU A 197 -1.59 1.31 -6.68
CA LEU A 197 -1.80 1.82 -5.33
C LEU A 197 -0.88 2.99 -4.99
N THR A 198 -1.37 3.87 -4.11
CA THR A 198 -0.54 4.83 -3.36
C THR A 198 -0.69 4.58 -1.86
N GLU A 199 0.42 4.60 -1.15
CA GLU A 199 0.52 4.37 0.29
C GLU A 199 1.74 5.10 0.86
N MET A 200 2.11 4.87 2.12
CA MET A 200 3.10 5.71 2.80
C MET A 200 4.33 4.95 3.33
N GLU A 201 4.52 3.64 3.05
CA GLU A 201 5.53 2.80 3.72
C GLU A 201 6.36 1.89 2.81
N ASP A 202 5.78 1.27 1.78
CA ASP A 202 6.33 0.06 1.18
C ASP A 202 7.67 0.23 0.46
N ALA A 203 7.90 1.34 -0.23
CA ALA A 203 9.20 1.58 -0.86
C ALA A 203 10.32 1.70 0.19
N ALA A 204 10.02 2.31 1.33
CA ALA A 204 10.97 2.44 2.42
C ALA A 204 11.27 1.10 3.09
N LEU A 205 10.25 0.26 3.30
CA LEU A 205 10.41 -1.11 3.78
C LEU A 205 11.22 -1.96 2.80
N ALA A 206 10.94 -1.82 1.48
CA ALA A 206 11.70 -2.52 0.43
C ALA A 206 13.19 -2.14 0.42
N VAL A 207 13.52 -0.86 0.66
CA VAL A 207 14.91 -0.40 0.80
C VAL A 207 15.56 -1.00 2.04
N VAL A 208 14.87 -1.09 3.17
CA VAL A 208 15.41 -1.76 4.38
C VAL A 208 15.61 -3.25 4.11
N ALA A 209 14.61 -3.93 3.53
CA ALA A 209 14.71 -5.35 3.19
C ALA A 209 15.90 -5.63 2.24
N ASP A 210 16.11 -4.79 1.23
CA ASP A 210 17.24 -4.89 0.30
C ASP A 210 18.60 -4.76 1.04
N ARG A 211 18.74 -3.73 1.86
CA ARG A 211 19.98 -3.49 2.62
C ARG A 211 20.28 -4.56 3.67
N MET A 212 19.25 -5.24 4.16
CA MET A 212 19.35 -6.37 5.08
C MET A 212 19.48 -7.73 4.36
N GLY A 213 19.51 -7.76 3.01
CA GLY A 213 19.64 -8.97 2.20
C GLY A 213 18.38 -9.86 2.23
N MET A 214 17.21 -9.25 2.39
CA MET A 214 15.92 -9.94 2.53
C MET A 214 14.89 -9.56 1.45
N LEU A 215 15.27 -8.74 0.45
CA LEU A 215 14.34 -8.30 -0.60
C LEU A 215 13.75 -9.47 -1.40
N ASP A 216 14.50 -10.54 -1.56
CA ASP A 216 14.07 -11.76 -2.24
C ASP A 216 12.96 -12.53 -1.51
N ARG A 217 12.70 -12.18 -0.24
CA ARG A 217 11.65 -12.72 0.63
C ARG A 217 10.71 -11.65 1.18
N TYR A 218 10.64 -10.50 0.51
CA TYR A 218 9.74 -9.41 0.86
C TYR A 218 8.46 -9.51 0.01
N ILE A 219 7.33 -9.49 0.68
CA ILE A 219 5.97 -9.60 0.11
C ILE A 219 5.17 -8.39 0.54
N ILE A 220 4.44 -7.79 -0.38
CA ILE A 220 3.53 -6.68 -0.10
C ILE A 220 2.11 -7.09 -0.50
N ILE A 221 1.18 -7.00 0.46
CA ILE A 221 -0.25 -7.24 0.24
C ILE A 221 -1.01 -6.05 0.83
N ARG A 222 -1.70 -5.30 -0.01
CA ARG A 222 -2.45 -4.10 0.38
C ARG A 222 -3.88 -4.15 -0.10
N ASP A 223 -4.80 -3.61 0.70
CA ASP A 223 -6.18 -3.37 0.29
C ASP A 223 -6.42 -1.90 -0.09
N SER A 224 -7.44 -1.70 -0.92
CA SER A 224 -7.88 -0.37 -1.32
C SER A 224 -9.01 0.12 -0.43
N VAL A 225 -8.79 1.25 0.26
CA VAL A 225 -9.80 1.91 1.12
C VAL A 225 -10.29 3.24 0.56
N ASN A 226 -9.57 3.81 -0.39
CA ASN A 226 -9.92 5.04 -1.09
C ASN A 226 -9.32 5.04 -2.51
N THR A 227 -9.47 6.14 -3.24
CA THR A 227 -8.88 6.34 -4.56
C THR A 227 -7.88 7.48 -4.53
N ASP A 228 -6.92 7.46 -5.46
CA ASP A 228 -5.86 8.46 -5.60
C ASP A 228 -6.32 9.77 -6.26
N VAL A 229 -7.57 9.85 -6.69
CA VAL A 229 -8.17 11.05 -7.26
C VAL A 229 -9.38 11.53 -6.46
N PHE A 230 -9.73 12.80 -6.64
CA PHE A 230 -10.92 13.35 -6.02
C PHE A 230 -12.19 12.80 -6.64
N MET A 231 -13.23 12.72 -5.82
CA MET A 231 -14.59 12.43 -6.27
C MET A 231 -15.06 13.48 -7.28
N ASN A 232 -15.93 13.09 -8.21
CA ASN A 232 -16.55 14.01 -9.15
C ASN A 232 -17.21 15.19 -8.40
N GLY A 233 -16.83 16.41 -8.76
CA GLY A 233 -17.32 17.63 -8.13
C GLY A 233 -16.64 18.05 -6.83
N ALA A 234 -15.69 17.26 -6.31
CA ALA A 234 -14.85 17.67 -5.20
C ALA A 234 -13.67 18.52 -5.66
N SER A 235 -13.20 19.41 -4.81
CA SER A 235 -12.01 20.23 -5.02
C SER A 235 -10.91 19.87 -4.03
N PRO A 236 -9.64 20.15 -4.36
CA PRO A 236 -8.54 19.97 -3.40
C PRO A 236 -8.74 20.67 -2.06
N GLU A 237 -9.38 21.84 -2.09
CA GLU A 237 -9.70 22.61 -0.87
C GLU A 237 -10.60 21.82 0.08
N SER A 238 -11.37 20.88 -0.44
CA SER A 238 -12.24 20.04 0.38
C SER A 238 -11.48 19.20 1.42
N LEU A 239 -10.22 18.85 1.17
CA LEU A 239 -9.38 18.15 2.15
C LEU A 239 -9.07 18.98 3.40
N TRP A 240 -9.17 20.31 3.32
CA TRP A 240 -8.83 21.23 4.39
C TRP A 240 -10.03 21.99 4.96
N ASP A 241 -11.22 21.81 4.38
CA ASP A 241 -12.45 22.43 4.89
C ASP A 241 -13.06 21.56 6.01
N PRO A 242 -13.01 22.00 7.26
CA PRO A 242 -13.60 21.23 8.37
C PRO A 242 -15.13 21.08 8.27
N ASN A 243 -15.79 21.85 7.38
CA ASN A 243 -17.23 21.73 7.13
C ASN A 243 -17.52 20.84 5.89
N PHE A 244 -16.48 20.43 5.18
CA PHE A 244 -16.62 19.55 4.01
C PHE A 244 -17.15 18.17 4.39
N GLU A 245 -16.88 17.72 5.61
CA GLU A 245 -17.39 16.49 6.20
C GLU A 245 -18.91 16.37 6.18
N ASP A 246 -19.63 17.49 6.20
CA ASP A 246 -21.11 17.51 6.18
C ASP A 246 -21.71 17.43 4.76
N SER A 247 -20.94 17.67 3.71
CA SER A 247 -21.48 17.82 2.35
C SER A 247 -21.20 16.65 1.41
N LEU A 248 -20.12 15.95 1.65
CA LEU A 248 -19.82 14.67 1.04
C LEU A 248 -19.81 13.70 2.20
N ALA A 249 -20.67 12.70 2.22
CA ALA A 249 -20.61 11.63 3.21
C ALA A 249 -19.13 11.33 3.41
N SER A 250 -18.55 11.98 4.39
CA SER A 250 -17.12 12.11 4.46
C SER A 250 -16.52 10.71 4.47
N GLU A 251 -15.37 10.55 3.87
CA GLU A 251 -14.57 9.35 4.03
C GLU A 251 -14.44 8.99 5.53
N ASP A 252 -14.67 9.92 6.45
CA ASP A 252 -14.65 9.78 7.91
C ASP A 252 -16.04 9.58 8.56
N SER A 253 -17.11 9.45 7.79
CA SER A 253 -18.43 9.11 8.33
C SER A 253 -18.54 7.63 8.74
N VAL A 254 -19.63 7.27 9.40
CA VAL A 254 -19.95 5.85 9.73
C VAL A 254 -19.93 4.95 8.48
N GLU A 255 -20.11 5.51 7.29
CA GLU A 255 -20.05 4.81 6.02
C GLU A 255 -18.62 4.49 5.61
N SER A 256 -17.65 5.38 5.87
CA SER A 256 -16.23 5.10 5.62
C SER A 256 -15.68 4.02 6.55
N ALA A 257 -16.15 3.97 7.80
CA ALA A 257 -15.75 2.92 8.73
C ALA A 257 -16.14 1.52 8.24
N ASP A 258 -17.33 1.37 7.61
CA ASP A 258 -17.76 0.11 7.02
C ASP A 258 -16.91 -0.26 5.78
N ILE A 259 -16.55 0.72 4.93
CA ILE A 259 -15.69 0.52 3.76
C ILE A 259 -14.31 0.06 4.22
N PHE A 260 -13.72 0.79 5.17
CA PHE A 260 -12.42 0.47 5.74
C PHE A 260 -12.41 -0.92 6.38
N ALA A 261 -13.39 -1.24 7.22
CA ALA A 261 -13.48 -2.53 7.89
C ALA A 261 -13.59 -3.69 6.90
N THR A 262 -14.39 -3.54 5.84
CA THR A 262 -14.56 -4.58 4.80
C THR A 262 -13.27 -4.77 4.01
N ALA A 263 -12.59 -3.70 3.63
CA ALA A 263 -11.32 -3.77 2.90
C ALA A 263 -10.23 -4.45 3.76
N MET A 264 -10.10 -4.06 5.02
CA MET A 264 -9.17 -4.70 5.96
C MET A 264 -9.48 -6.19 6.20
N GLU A 265 -10.77 -6.57 6.23
CA GLU A 265 -11.15 -7.98 6.31
C GLU A 265 -10.76 -8.74 5.04
N ASN A 266 -10.92 -8.16 3.86
CA ASN A 266 -10.46 -8.74 2.60
C ASN A 266 -8.94 -8.92 2.61
N ASN A 267 -8.20 -7.92 3.07
CA ASN A 267 -6.74 -7.99 3.22
C ASN A 267 -6.34 -9.14 4.15
N PHE A 268 -7.00 -9.26 5.29
CA PHE A 268 -6.75 -10.35 6.23
C PHE A 268 -7.06 -11.72 5.60
N LYS A 269 -8.16 -11.88 4.87
CA LYS A 269 -8.50 -13.13 4.15
C LYS A 269 -7.39 -13.53 3.18
N VAL A 270 -6.91 -12.60 2.38
CA VAL A 270 -5.85 -12.83 1.37
C VAL A 270 -4.50 -13.07 2.05
N GLY A 271 -4.10 -12.18 2.96
CA GLY A 271 -2.82 -12.28 3.68
C GLY A 271 -2.69 -13.55 4.51
N SER A 272 -3.79 -14.04 5.09
CA SER A 272 -3.80 -15.29 5.87
C SER A 272 -3.42 -16.50 5.03
N VAL A 273 -3.88 -16.59 3.78
CA VAL A 273 -3.50 -17.69 2.87
C VAL A 273 -1.99 -17.71 2.65
N VAL A 274 -1.36 -16.54 2.52
CA VAL A 274 0.10 -16.44 2.33
C VAL A 274 0.85 -16.82 3.61
N VAL A 275 0.41 -16.33 4.76
CA VAL A 275 1.02 -16.67 6.06
C VAL A 275 0.93 -18.18 6.32
N ASP A 276 -0.23 -18.78 6.08
CA ASP A 276 -0.44 -20.23 6.27
C ASP A 276 0.47 -21.04 5.32
N ALA A 277 0.60 -20.63 4.05
CA ALA A 277 1.47 -21.29 3.08
C ALA A 277 2.97 -21.20 3.44
N ILE A 278 3.40 -20.12 4.07
CA ILE A 278 4.75 -19.99 4.61
C ILE A 278 4.95 -20.92 5.81
N LEU A 279 3.98 -20.96 6.73
CA LEU A 279 4.08 -21.76 7.95
C LEU A 279 4.05 -23.27 7.68
N ASP A 280 3.33 -23.71 6.66
CA ASP A 280 3.27 -25.11 6.26
C ASP A 280 4.35 -25.53 5.24
N GLY A 281 5.15 -24.57 4.75
CA GLY A 281 6.27 -24.79 3.84
C GLY A 281 5.85 -25.03 2.38
N THR A 282 4.66 -24.60 1.97
CA THR A 282 4.18 -24.70 0.58
C THR A 282 4.56 -23.47 -0.26
N LEU A 283 4.83 -22.33 0.37
CA LEU A 283 5.43 -21.15 -0.23
C LEU A 283 6.93 -21.11 0.09
#